data_fe05f6eef2153d46e3bdfd47d83e96a5
#
_entry.id   fe05f6eef2153d46e3bdfd47d83e96a5
#
_cell.length_a   1.000
_cell.length_b   1.000
_cell.length_c   1.000
_cell.angle_alpha   90.00
_cell.angle_beta   90.00
_cell.angle_gamma   90.00
#
_symmetry.space_group_name_H-M   'P 1'
#
loop_
_entity.id
_entity.type
_entity.pdbx_description
1 polymer ?
#
loop_
_entity_poly.entity_id
_entity_poly.type
_entity_poly.pdbx_seq_one_letter_code
_entity_poly.pdbx_strand_id
1 'polypeptide(L)'
;PDARLEAFLKEPLLEKFSISPQPLTRALVSCTGAQFCNFALIETKNRAVALIKELDGEVTLTKPVRIHWTGCPNSCGQPQVADIGLMGTKARKNGKAVEGVDIYMGGKVGKDAHLGSCAMKGIPCEDLKPILRNLLVEHFDAKLNPGVESNNSNAGLIFTDDVNYSNGKSQQSSPVNTNGNGSVLSKNKVHFAKSGKEIALAEGQSILEAAEQAGIELPSSCRGGSCGTCKQKLVQGEVKYDGEPAALDDSDRAQGYILTCIGQAVGRVVIDA
;
A
#
# COMPACT_ATOMS: atom_id res chain seq x y z
N PRO A 1 29.78 34.60 -7.95
CA PRO A 1 28.66 33.85 -7.34
C PRO A 1 28.15 34.59 -6.11
N ASP A 2 29.00 34.95 -5.14
CA ASP A 2 28.55 35.56 -3.88
C ASP A 2 27.97 36.96 -4.05
N ALA A 3 28.49 37.76 -5.02
CA ALA A 3 28.00 39.09 -5.32
C ALA A 3 26.54 39.17 -5.80
N ARG A 4 25.94 38.03 -6.23
CA ARG A 4 24.53 37.94 -6.64
C ARG A 4 23.64 37.22 -5.63
N LEU A 5 24.19 36.78 -4.51
CA LEU A 5 23.44 36.04 -3.50
C LEU A 5 22.30 36.88 -2.88
N GLU A 6 22.58 38.14 -2.55
CA GLU A 6 21.55 39.02 -1.97
C GLU A 6 20.39 39.30 -2.96
N ALA A 7 20.70 39.46 -4.25
CA ALA A 7 19.68 39.65 -5.27
C ALA A 7 18.86 38.37 -5.45
N PHE A 8 19.51 37.21 -5.46
CA PHE A 8 18.83 35.89 -5.55
C PHE A 8 17.89 35.67 -4.35
N LEU A 9 18.33 35.98 -3.13
CA LEU A 9 17.50 35.81 -1.93
C LEU A 9 16.26 36.72 -1.89
N LYS A 10 16.22 37.75 -2.73
CA LYS A 10 15.07 38.67 -2.88
C LYS A 10 14.12 38.27 -4.02
N GLU A 11 14.39 37.15 -4.73
CA GLU A 11 13.52 36.70 -5.81
C GLU A 11 12.12 36.30 -5.27
N PRO A 12 11.03 36.84 -5.84
CA PRO A 12 9.66 36.53 -5.36
C PRO A 12 9.31 35.06 -5.37
N LEU A 13 10.00 34.27 -6.19
CA LEU A 13 9.79 32.81 -6.24
C LEU A 13 10.16 32.13 -4.91
N LEU A 14 11.12 32.67 -4.17
CA LEU A 14 11.58 32.14 -2.89
C LEU A 14 10.58 32.35 -1.74
N GLU A 15 9.59 33.23 -1.92
CA GLU A 15 8.45 33.34 -0.99
C GLU A 15 7.58 32.08 -1.05
N LYS A 16 7.52 31.41 -2.20
CA LYS A 16 6.73 30.19 -2.43
C LYS A 16 7.55 28.91 -2.30
N PHE A 17 8.82 28.95 -2.69
CA PHE A 17 9.72 27.80 -2.73
C PHE A 17 10.94 28.06 -1.85
N SER A 18 10.95 27.43 -0.69
CA SER A 18 12.08 27.54 0.24
C SER A 18 13.37 26.96 -0.36
N ILE A 19 14.48 27.68 -0.23
CA ILE A 19 15.82 27.17 -0.54
C ILE A 19 16.31 26.15 0.50
N SER A 20 15.66 26.11 1.67
CA SER A 20 15.96 25.18 2.76
C SER A 20 14.65 24.57 3.28
N PRO A 21 14.00 23.71 2.50
CA PRO A 21 12.77 23.05 2.94
C PRO A 21 13.05 22.10 4.10
N GLN A 22 12.01 21.81 4.88
CA GLN A 22 12.05 20.83 5.97
C GLN A 22 12.49 19.46 5.46
N PRO A 23 13.08 18.60 6.30
CA PRO A 23 13.68 17.32 5.88
C PRO A 23 12.75 16.40 5.10
N LEU A 24 11.51 16.20 5.56
CA LEU A 24 10.54 15.33 4.87
C LEU A 24 10.06 15.97 3.55
N THR A 25 9.78 17.28 3.56
CA THR A 25 9.40 18.01 2.34
C THR A 25 10.48 17.92 1.27
N ARG A 26 11.77 18.02 1.65
CA ARG A 26 12.90 17.91 0.72
C ARG A 26 13.00 16.50 0.10
N ALA A 27 12.69 15.48 0.88
CA ALA A 27 12.88 14.08 0.52
C ALA A 27 11.60 13.40 -0.04
N LEU A 28 10.52 14.18 -0.22
CA LEU A 28 9.26 13.68 -0.77
C LEU A 28 9.32 13.51 -2.29
N VAL A 29 8.93 12.34 -2.75
CA VAL A 29 8.63 12.07 -4.16
C VAL A 29 7.17 11.63 -4.29
N SER A 30 6.43 12.24 -5.20
CA SER A 30 5.03 11.86 -5.46
C SER A 30 4.77 11.79 -6.96
N CYS A 31 4.11 10.73 -7.41
CA CYS A 31 3.62 10.65 -8.78
C CYS A 31 2.46 11.63 -9.00
N THR A 32 1.98 11.71 -10.24
CA THR A 32 0.90 12.63 -10.64
C THR A 32 -0.42 12.40 -9.89
N GLY A 33 -0.78 11.12 -9.59
CA GLY A 33 -2.01 10.77 -8.89
C GLY A 33 -3.29 10.87 -9.72
N ALA A 34 -4.42 10.54 -9.11
CA ALA A 34 -5.72 10.46 -9.77
C ALA A 34 -6.22 11.79 -10.34
N GLN A 35 -5.68 12.92 -9.90
CA GLN A 35 -6.03 14.24 -10.43
C GLN A 35 -5.66 14.39 -11.92
N PHE A 36 -4.58 13.72 -12.38
CA PHE A 36 -4.04 13.87 -13.73
C PHE A 36 -3.74 12.54 -14.43
N CYS A 37 -3.95 11.40 -13.77
CA CYS A 37 -3.61 10.07 -14.29
C CYS A 37 -4.81 9.13 -14.21
N ASN A 38 -5.28 8.65 -15.35
CA ASN A 38 -6.43 7.73 -15.43
C ASN A 38 -6.13 6.32 -14.86
N PHE A 39 -4.87 5.96 -14.66
CA PHE A 39 -4.48 4.68 -14.06
C PHE A 39 -4.37 4.73 -12.54
N ALA A 40 -4.32 5.92 -11.94
CA ALA A 40 -4.16 6.06 -10.52
C ALA A 40 -5.44 5.67 -9.77
N LEU A 41 -5.28 4.90 -8.70
CA LEU A 41 -6.35 4.45 -7.81
C LEU A 41 -6.66 5.48 -6.71
N ILE A 42 -5.68 6.36 -6.45
CA ILE A 42 -5.76 7.37 -5.39
C ILE A 42 -5.16 8.70 -5.84
N GLU A 43 -5.60 9.77 -5.21
CA GLU A 43 -4.93 11.07 -5.29
C GLU A 43 -3.63 11.03 -4.47
N THR A 44 -2.56 11.64 -4.97
CA THR A 44 -1.23 11.59 -4.32
C THR A 44 -0.66 12.97 -4.04
N LYS A 45 -0.57 13.87 -5.02
CA LYS A 45 0.22 15.11 -4.90
C LYS A 45 -0.23 16.04 -3.78
N ASN A 46 -1.50 16.41 -3.78
CA ASN A 46 -2.00 17.37 -2.78
C ASN A 46 -2.00 16.73 -1.41
N ARG A 47 -2.38 15.44 -1.34
CA ARG A 47 -2.38 14.67 -0.10
C ARG A 47 -0.95 14.52 0.47
N ALA A 48 0.02 14.17 -0.38
CA ALA A 48 1.40 14.02 0.04
C ALA A 48 1.98 15.34 0.60
N VAL A 49 1.77 16.45 -0.10
CA VAL A 49 2.25 17.76 0.35
C VAL A 49 1.62 18.17 1.67
N ALA A 50 0.29 17.99 1.82
CA ALA A 50 -0.42 18.34 3.05
C ALA A 50 0.07 17.47 4.23
N LEU A 51 0.10 16.15 4.05
CA LEU A 51 0.50 15.20 5.08
C LEU A 51 1.95 15.41 5.53
N ILE A 52 2.88 15.59 4.59
CA ILE A 52 4.29 15.80 4.91
C ILE A 52 4.52 17.13 5.62
N LYS A 53 3.80 18.18 5.24
CA LYS A 53 3.86 19.47 5.94
C LYS A 53 3.40 19.35 7.39
N GLU A 54 2.35 18.59 7.66
CA GLU A 54 1.90 18.32 9.02
C GLU A 54 2.95 17.53 9.81
N LEU A 55 3.51 16.46 9.21
CA LEU A 55 4.55 15.64 9.85
C LEU A 55 5.84 16.41 10.12
N ASP A 56 6.27 17.28 9.20
CA ASP A 56 7.41 18.20 9.42
C ASP A 56 7.18 19.15 10.62
N GLY A 57 5.91 19.46 10.95
CA GLY A 57 5.52 20.19 12.15
C GLY A 57 5.48 19.34 13.44
N GLU A 58 5.32 18.03 13.32
CA GLU A 58 5.15 17.12 14.45
C GLU A 58 6.45 16.42 14.87
N VAL A 59 7.42 16.26 13.95
CA VAL A 59 8.67 15.54 14.23
C VAL A 59 9.91 16.34 13.81
N THR A 60 10.99 16.11 14.54
CA THR A 60 12.33 16.57 14.19
C THR A 60 13.18 15.38 13.79
N LEU A 61 13.76 15.42 12.59
CA LEU A 61 14.63 14.40 12.03
C LEU A 61 16.10 14.82 12.08
N THR A 62 16.98 13.90 12.43
CA THR A 62 18.45 14.09 12.39
C THR A 62 19.04 13.73 11.03
N LYS A 63 18.34 12.92 10.23
CA LYS A 63 18.73 12.47 8.90
C LYS A 63 17.56 12.59 7.93
N PRO A 64 17.80 12.84 6.64
CA PRO A 64 16.75 12.78 5.64
C PRO A 64 16.11 11.39 5.57
N VAL A 65 14.79 11.33 5.51
CA VAL A 65 14.01 10.11 5.28
C VAL A 65 13.23 10.29 3.99
N ARG A 66 13.48 9.44 3.01
CA ARG A 66 12.82 9.51 1.70
C ARG A 66 11.45 8.86 1.79
N ILE A 67 10.42 9.63 1.46
CA ILE A 67 9.05 9.13 1.36
C ILE A 67 8.62 9.22 -0.10
N HIS A 68 8.39 8.06 -0.74
CA HIS A 68 7.94 8.00 -2.12
C HIS A 68 6.50 7.55 -2.19
N TRP A 69 5.67 8.28 -2.93
CA TRP A 69 4.24 8.00 -3.05
C TRP A 69 3.84 7.76 -4.51
N THR A 70 3.20 6.64 -4.80
CA THR A 70 2.62 6.35 -6.11
C THR A 70 1.12 6.07 -5.99
N GLY A 71 0.35 6.47 -7.00
CA GLY A 71 -1.11 6.37 -7.01
C GLY A 71 -1.65 4.99 -7.40
N CYS A 72 -0.80 4.06 -7.81
CA CYS A 72 -1.18 2.71 -8.22
C CYS A 72 0.04 1.79 -8.33
N PRO A 73 -0.14 0.47 -8.57
CA PRO A 73 0.94 -0.51 -8.71
C PRO A 73 1.91 -0.26 -9.88
N ASN A 74 1.62 0.65 -10.83
CA ASN A 74 2.58 1.02 -11.88
C ASN A 74 3.86 1.68 -11.36
N SER A 75 3.91 2.03 -10.06
CA SER A 75 5.11 2.42 -9.33
C SER A 75 5.87 3.62 -9.91
N CYS A 76 5.19 4.56 -10.56
CA CYS A 76 5.82 5.76 -11.15
C CYS A 76 6.59 6.61 -10.12
N GLY A 77 6.17 6.60 -8.85
CA GLY A 77 6.87 7.24 -7.72
C GLY A 77 7.98 6.38 -7.13
N GLN A 78 8.19 5.17 -7.63
CA GLN A 78 9.23 4.22 -7.18
C GLN A 78 9.23 3.98 -5.66
N PRO A 79 8.10 3.57 -5.06
CA PRO A 79 7.98 3.41 -3.60
C PRO A 79 8.93 2.35 -3.04
N GLN A 80 9.29 1.33 -3.84
CA GLN A 80 10.11 0.22 -3.38
C GLN A 80 11.58 0.60 -3.12
N VAL A 81 12.07 1.77 -3.61
CA VAL A 81 13.47 2.19 -3.40
C VAL A 81 13.61 3.30 -2.34
N ALA A 82 12.50 3.69 -1.72
CA ALA A 82 12.48 4.69 -0.66
C ALA A 82 12.69 4.07 0.72
N ASP A 83 13.01 4.89 1.70
CA ASP A 83 13.05 4.49 3.11
C ASP A 83 11.63 4.11 3.58
N ILE A 84 10.61 4.90 3.17
CA ILE A 84 9.19 4.59 3.30
C ILE A 84 8.53 4.78 1.94
N GLY A 85 7.93 3.72 1.41
CA GLY A 85 7.20 3.75 0.14
C GLY A 85 5.69 3.59 0.35
N LEU A 86 4.89 4.40 -0.34
CA LEU A 86 3.43 4.37 -0.30
C LEU A 86 2.91 4.03 -1.69
N MET A 87 2.31 2.86 -1.85
CA MET A 87 1.73 2.39 -3.10
C MET A 87 0.21 2.42 -3.03
N GLY A 88 -0.40 3.22 -3.89
CA GLY A 88 -1.85 3.38 -3.96
C GLY A 88 -2.59 2.08 -4.24
N THR A 89 -3.60 1.82 -3.43
CA THR A 89 -4.51 0.68 -3.51
C THR A 89 -5.92 1.10 -3.08
N LYS A 90 -6.86 0.16 -3.07
CA LYS A 90 -8.15 0.33 -2.41
C LYS A 90 -8.11 -0.35 -1.05
N ALA A 91 -8.40 0.41 -0.01
CA ALA A 91 -8.56 -0.06 1.36
C ALA A 91 -10.04 -0.21 1.73
N ARG A 92 -10.30 -0.81 2.88
CA ARG A 92 -11.65 -0.89 3.46
C ARG A 92 -11.68 -0.14 4.78
N LYS A 93 -12.70 0.70 4.94
CA LYS A 93 -12.99 1.37 6.21
C LYS A 93 -14.51 1.34 6.45
N ASN A 94 -14.91 0.82 7.60
CA ASN A 94 -16.34 0.66 7.97
C ASN A 94 -17.16 -0.07 6.88
N GLY A 95 -16.59 -1.12 6.27
CA GLY A 95 -17.22 -1.92 5.21
C GLY A 95 -17.26 -1.25 3.83
N LYS A 96 -16.78 -0.02 3.67
CA LYS A 96 -16.75 0.71 2.39
C LYS A 96 -15.34 0.70 1.79
N ALA A 97 -15.26 0.63 0.47
CA ALA A 97 -14.02 0.82 -0.26
C ALA A 97 -13.61 2.30 -0.20
N VAL A 98 -12.37 2.56 0.22
CA VAL A 98 -11.79 3.89 0.32
C VAL A 98 -10.42 3.93 -0.36
N GLU A 99 -9.89 5.12 -0.61
CA GLU A 99 -8.50 5.27 -1.03
C GLU A 99 -7.55 4.80 0.07
N GLY A 100 -6.56 4.01 -0.30
CA GLY A 100 -5.59 3.45 0.63
C GLY A 100 -4.21 3.27 0.01
N VAL A 101 -3.27 2.83 0.83
CA VAL A 101 -1.91 2.50 0.40
C VAL A 101 -1.44 1.19 1.01
N ASP A 102 -0.54 0.53 0.29
CA ASP A 102 0.38 -0.44 0.85
C ASP A 102 1.67 0.28 1.22
N ILE A 103 2.21 0.00 2.41
CA ILE A 103 3.43 0.64 2.92
C ILE A 103 4.62 -0.30 2.73
N TYR A 104 5.64 0.19 2.03
CA TYR A 104 6.92 -0.46 1.83
C TYR A 104 7.98 0.17 2.71
N MET A 105 8.88 -0.65 3.26
CA MET A 105 9.94 -0.21 4.15
C MET A 105 11.30 -0.72 3.71
N GLY A 106 12.35 0.05 3.98
CA GLY A 106 13.73 -0.37 3.86
C GLY A 106 14.31 -0.39 2.45
N GLY A 107 13.73 0.34 1.50
CA GLY A 107 14.34 0.49 0.18
C GLY A 107 15.60 1.36 0.22
N LYS A 108 16.56 1.11 -0.68
CA LYS A 108 17.81 1.85 -0.76
C LYS A 108 18.27 2.02 -2.20
N VAL A 109 18.79 3.20 -2.51
CA VAL A 109 19.44 3.52 -3.80
C VAL A 109 20.93 3.74 -3.62
N GLY A 110 21.70 3.65 -4.69
CA GLY A 110 23.15 3.87 -4.69
C GLY A 110 23.94 2.63 -4.30
N LYS A 111 24.99 2.81 -3.52
CA LYS A 111 25.81 1.68 -3.03
C LYS A 111 24.94 0.80 -2.11
N ASP A 112 24.99 -0.51 -2.34
CA ASP A 112 24.17 -1.52 -1.65
C ASP A 112 22.66 -1.34 -1.90
N ALA A 113 22.27 -0.94 -3.12
CA ALA A 113 20.87 -0.74 -3.52
C ALA A 113 20.07 -2.04 -3.36
N HIS A 114 18.86 -1.92 -2.80
CA HIS A 114 17.90 -3.01 -2.67
C HIS A 114 16.47 -2.48 -2.61
N LEU A 115 15.52 -3.34 -2.91
CA LEU A 115 14.11 -3.02 -2.82
C LEU A 115 13.60 -3.21 -1.39
N GLY A 116 12.76 -2.30 -0.94
CA GLY A 116 12.00 -2.44 0.29
C GLY A 116 10.95 -3.52 0.18
N SER A 117 10.58 -4.09 1.33
CA SER A 117 9.50 -5.06 1.44
C SER A 117 8.18 -4.39 1.86
N CYS A 118 7.05 -5.02 1.49
CA CYS A 118 5.73 -4.55 1.90
C CYS A 118 5.52 -4.87 3.39
N ALA A 119 5.52 -3.84 4.22
CA ALA A 119 5.34 -3.95 5.67
C ALA A 119 3.88 -3.93 6.11
N MET A 120 3.03 -3.16 5.43
CA MET A 120 1.60 -3.05 5.75
C MET A 120 0.79 -2.95 4.46
N LYS A 121 -0.42 -3.52 4.45
CA LYS A 121 -1.31 -3.51 3.28
C LYS A 121 -2.65 -2.85 3.59
N GLY A 122 -3.22 -2.20 2.58
CA GLY A 122 -4.59 -1.71 2.61
C GLY A 122 -4.87 -0.65 3.68
N ILE A 123 -3.90 0.21 3.99
CA ILE A 123 -4.07 1.27 4.98
C ILE A 123 -4.89 2.41 4.37
N PRO A 124 -6.04 2.81 4.97
CA PRO A 124 -6.79 3.97 4.50
C PRO A 124 -5.94 5.24 4.51
N CYS A 125 -6.02 6.03 3.45
CA CYS A 125 -5.21 7.26 3.34
C CYS A 125 -5.44 8.26 4.47
N GLU A 126 -6.63 8.29 5.05
CA GLU A 126 -6.98 9.15 6.18
C GLU A 126 -6.34 8.71 7.50
N ASP A 127 -5.90 7.45 7.60
CA ASP A 127 -5.25 6.90 8.80
C ASP A 127 -3.71 6.94 8.71
N LEU A 128 -3.15 7.48 7.63
CA LEU A 128 -1.70 7.47 7.38
C LEU A 128 -0.88 8.32 8.34
N LYS A 129 -1.40 9.48 8.77
CA LYS A 129 -0.60 10.42 9.56
C LYS A 129 -0.04 9.82 10.85
N PRO A 130 -0.85 9.24 11.75
CA PRO A 130 -0.34 8.62 12.96
C PRO A 130 0.58 7.43 12.68
N ILE A 131 0.32 6.66 11.62
CA ILE A 131 1.14 5.51 11.25
C ILE A 131 2.53 5.99 10.79
N LEU A 132 2.60 6.94 9.86
CA LEU A 132 3.89 7.48 9.38
C LEU A 132 4.68 8.16 10.51
N ARG A 133 4.01 8.91 11.39
CA ARG A 133 4.66 9.50 12.56
C ARG A 133 5.32 8.42 13.44
N ASN A 134 4.60 7.33 13.74
CA ASN A 134 5.13 6.23 14.54
C ASN A 134 6.30 5.56 13.84
N LEU A 135 6.20 5.26 12.53
CA LEU A 135 7.29 4.68 11.75
C LEU A 135 8.55 5.58 11.76
N LEU A 136 8.38 6.90 11.66
CA LEU A 136 9.49 7.86 11.74
C LEU A 136 10.18 7.81 13.10
N VAL A 137 9.42 7.71 14.19
CA VAL A 137 9.97 7.64 15.55
C VAL A 137 10.64 6.29 15.80
N GLU A 138 10.01 5.18 15.43
CA GLU A 138 10.48 3.83 15.74
C GLU A 138 11.67 3.39 14.89
N HIS A 139 11.72 3.81 13.61
CA HIS A 139 12.71 3.30 12.65
C HIS A 139 13.72 4.33 12.15
N PHE A 140 13.47 5.63 12.33
CA PHE A 140 14.31 6.68 11.76
C PHE A 140 14.81 7.71 12.79
N ASP A 141 14.80 7.37 14.06
CA ASP A 141 15.27 8.23 15.16
C ASP A 141 14.61 9.61 15.21
N ALA A 142 13.38 9.75 14.69
CA ALA A 142 12.65 11.01 14.76
C ALA A 142 12.24 11.31 16.21
N LYS A 143 12.32 12.57 16.59
CA LYS A 143 11.86 13.06 17.90
C LYS A 143 10.55 13.81 17.74
N LEU A 144 9.58 13.53 18.60
CA LEU A 144 8.33 14.31 18.63
C LEU A 144 8.63 15.74 19.10
N ASN A 145 8.01 16.71 18.43
CA ASN A 145 8.09 18.11 18.82
C ASN A 145 7.26 18.35 20.11
N PRO A 146 7.60 19.38 20.92
CA PRO A 146 6.86 19.69 22.14
C PRO A 146 5.37 19.93 21.86
N GLY A 147 4.50 19.30 22.66
CA GLY A 147 3.04 19.41 22.53
C GLY A 147 2.39 18.40 21.60
N VAL A 148 3.16 17.53 20.95
CA VAL A 148 2.63 16.42 20.14
C VAL A 148 2.48 15.18 21.04
N GLU A 149 1.23 14.69 21.20
CA GLU A 149 0.97 13.48 21.97
C GLU A 149 1.44 12.23 21.21
N SER A 150 2.13 11.33 21.90
CA SER A 150 2.44 10.00 21.41
C SER A 150 1.17 9.14 21.48
N ASN A 151 0.38 9.10 20.41
CA ASN A 151 -0.74 8.16 20.33
C ASN A 151 -0.20 6.77 20.07
N ASN A 152 -0.06 5.99 21.14
CA ASN A 152 0.36 4.58 21.11
C ASN A 152 -0.80 3.66 20.67
N SER A 153 -1.53 4.02 19.62
CA SER A 153 -2.61 3.21 19.08
C SER A 153 -2.08 2.24 17.99
N ASN A 154 -1.12 1.40 18.36
CA ASN A 154 -0.73 0.22 17.56
C ASN A 154 -1.72 -0.95 17.73
N ALA A 155 -2.94 -0.69 18.19
CA ALA A 155 -3.97 -1.70 18.34
C ALA A 155 -4.48 -2.12 16.95
N GLY A 156 -3.95 -3.21 16.40
CA GLY A 156 -4.47 -3.91 15.24
C GLY A 156 -3.65 -3.83 13.95
N LEU A 157 -2.44 -3.28 13.96
CA LEU A 157 -1.56 -3.32 12.80
C LEU A 157 -0.85 -4.67 12.74
N ILE A 158 -1.18 -5.47 11.74
CA ILE A 158 -0.50 -6.74 11.46
C ILE A 158 0.79 -6.39 10.72
N PHE A 159 1.91 -6.39 11.44
CA PHE A 159 3.23 -6.43 10.81
C PHE A 159 3.38 -7.82 10.19
N THR A 160 3.75 -7.90 8.92
CA THR A 160 4.28 -9.15 8.38
C THR A 160 5.66 -9.35 8.98
N ASP A 161 5.85 -10.44 9.76
CA ASP A 161 7.01 -10.70 10.63
C ASP A 161 8.39 -10.82 9.94
N ASP A 162 8.54 -10.43 8.68
CA ASP A 162 9.76 -10.61 7.88
C ASP A 162 10.64 -9.35 7.73
N VAL A 163 10.35 -8.26 8.44
CA VAL A 163 11.20 -7.05 8.35
C VAL A 163 12.22 -7.03 9.49
N ASN A 164 13.30 -7.77 9.32
CA ASN A 164 14.43 -7.73 10.23
C ASN A 164 15.30 -6.49 9.93
N TYR A 165 15.11 -5.43 10.68
CA TYR A 165 15.88 -4.18 10.61
C TYR A 165 17.17 -4.31 11.42
N SER A 166 18.04 -5.24 11.08
CA SER A 166 19.38 -5.32 11.64
C SER A 166 20.42 -5.58 10.55
N ASN A 167 21.30 -4.59 10.40
CA ASN A 167 22.63 -4.66 9.75
C ASN A 167 22.99 -5.97 9.05
N GLY A 168 22.89 -5.94 7.72
CA GLY A 168 23.59 -6.76 6.75
C GLY A 168 24.22 -8.07 7.22
N LYS A 169 23.43 -9.14 7.37
CA LYS A 169 23.87 -10.52 7.19
C LYS A 169 22.68 -11.38 6.79
N SER A 170 22.79 -11.97 5.61
CA SER A 170 21.85 -12.93 5.06
C SER A 170 21.74 -14.17 5.95
N GLN A 171 20.52 -14.54 6.36
CA GLN A 171 20.23 -15.90 6.84
C GLN A 171 18.98 -16.45 6.15
N GLN A 172 19.14 -17.68 5.71
CA GLN A 172 18.15 -18.50 5.00
C GLN A 172 16.97 -18.85 5.91
N SER A 173 15.78 -18.80 5.31
CA SER A 173 14.51 -19.14 5.96
C SER A 173 14.33 -20.64 6.17
N SER A 174 13.91 -21.03 7.38
CA SER A 174 13.34 -22.34 7.71
C SER A 174 11.83 -22.22 7.89
N PRO A 175 11.03 -23.27 7.59
CA PRO A 175 9.58 -23.17 7.47
C PRO A 175 8.87 -23.05 8.83
N VAL A 176 7.92 -22.15 8.92
CA VAL A 176 7.08 -21.95 10.10
C VAL A 176 5.86 -22.86 10.07
N ASN A 177 5.69 -23.58 11.14
CA ASN A 177 4.63 -24.52 11.46
C ASN A 177 3.36 -23.76 11.87
N THR A 178 2.27 -23.95 11.12
CA THR A 178 0.96 -23.36 11.44
C THR A 178 0.13 -24.30 12.29
N ASN A 179 0.04 -24.00 13.58
CA ASN A 179 -1.03 -24.49 14.44
C ASN A 179 -1.59 -23.34 15.27
N GLY A 180 -2.77 -22.88 14.94
CA GLY A 180 -3.51 -21.84 15.65
C GLY A 180 -4.99 -21.89 15.29
N ASN A 181 -5.74 -22.67 16.05
CA ASN A 181 -7.17 -22.93 15.97
C ASN A 181 -7.95 -21.64 16.29
N GLY A 182 -8.80 -21.18 15.37
CA GLY A 182 -9.77 -20.12 15.53
C GLY A 182 -10.91 -20.29 14.52
N SER A 183 -11.80 -21.24 14.78
CA SER A 183 -12.95 -21.55 13.93
C SER A 183 -14.02 -20.46 14.02
N VAL A 184 -14.01 -19.53 13.08
CA VAL A 184 -15.23 -18.84 12.64
C VAL A 184 -15.66 -19.57 11.36
N LEU A 185 -16.77 -20.30 11.42
CA LEU A 185 -17.39 -20.97 10.28
C LEU A 185 -17.86 -19.90 9.27
N SER A 186 -16.97 -19.42 8.42
CA SER A 186 -17.36 -18.57 7.31
C SER A 186 -18.13 -19.42 6.29
N LYS A 187 -19.34 -18.97 5.94
CA LYS A 187 -20.19 -19.65 4.94
C LYS A 187 -19.58 -19.56 3.52
N ASN A 188 -18.63 -18.65 3.32
CA ASN A 188 -18.03 -18.37 2.02
C ASN A 188 -16.73 -19.13 1.86
N LYS A 189 -16.59 -19.87 0.76
CA LYS A 189 -15.40 -20.66 0.44
C LYS A 189 -15.07 -20.55 -1.04
N VAL A 190 -13.79 -20.57 -1.35
CA VAL A 190 -13.31 -20.70 -2.74
C VAL A 190 -12.51 -21.98 -2.90
N HIS A 191 -12.84 -22.73 -3.94
CA HIS A 191 -12.11 -23.90 -4.38
C HIS A 191 -11.34 -23.57 -5.67
N PHE A 192 -10.03 -23.75 -5.64
CA PHE A 192 -9.13 -23.53 -6.77
C PHE A 192 -8.93 -24.87 -7.49
N ALA A 193 -9.55 -25.02 -8.68
CA ALA A 193 -9.66 -26.32 -9.35
C ALA A 193 -8.30 -26.93 -9.72
N LYS A 194 -7.32 -26.12 -10.14
CA LYS A 194 -5.99 -26.61 -10.54
C LYS A 194 -5.11 -26.99 -9.35
N SER A 195 -5.17 -26.22 -8.26
CA SER A 195 -4.39 -26.53 -7.05
C SER A 195 -5.08 -27.53 -6.12
N GLY A 196 -6.37 -27.76 -6.30
CA GLY A 196 -7.20 -28.62 -5.44
C GLY A 196 -7.45 -28.06 -4.03
N LYS A 197 -7.01 -26.83 -3.76
CA LYS A 197 -7.16 -26.20 -2.43
C LYS A 197 -8.53 -25.56 -2.27
N GLU A 198 -9.14 -25.73 -1.10
CA GLU A 198 -10.36 -25.03 -0.70
C GLU A 198 -10.06 -24.12 0.50
N ILE A 199 -10.46 -22.85 0.43
CA ILE A 199 -10.14 -21.82 1.41
C ILE A 199 -11.43 -21.14 1.86
N ALA A 200 -11.58 -20.97 3.18
CA ALA A 200 -12.65 -20.18 3.75
C ALA A 200 -12.30 -18.68 3.65
N LEU A 201 -13.27 -17.86 3.22
CA LEU A 201 -13.10 -16.40 3.12
C LEU A 201 -13.75 -15.72 4.32
N ALA A 202 -13.06 -14.72 4.87
CA ALA A 202 -13.67 -13.78 5.79
C ALA A 202 -14.74 -12.93 5.09
N GLU A 203 -15.65 -12.37 5.85
CA GLU A 203 -16.65 -11.46 5.29
C GLU A 203 -15.97 -10.24 4.65
N GLY A 204 -16.32 -9.95 3.41
CA GLY A 204 -15.72 -8.86 2.65
C GLY A 204 -14.34 -9.15 2.04
N GLN A 205 -13.74 -10.30 2.29
CA GLN A 205 -12.46 -10.69 1.70
C GLN A 205 -12.60 -11.01 0.21
N SER A 206 -11.66 -10.53 -0.62
CA SER A 206 -11.61 -10.87 -2.03
C SER A 206 -11.02 -12.27 -2.26
N ILE A 207 -11.36 -12.86 -3.39
CA ILE A 207 -10.80 -14.17 -3.80
C ILE A 207 -9.29 -14.10 -3.95
N LEU A 208 -8.76 -13.00 -4.47
CA LEU A 208 -7.30 -12.78 -4.61
C LEU A 208 -6.60 -12.77 -3.26
N GLU A 209 -7.13 -12.02 -2.28
CA GLU A 209 -6.56 -11.96 -0.92
C GLU A 209 -6.56 -13.33 -0.24
N ALA A 210 -7.64 -14.11 -0.41
CA ALA A 210 -7.71 -15.47 0.12
C ALA A 210 -6.68 -16.40 -0.55
N ALA A 211 -6.49 -16.28 -1.88
CA ALA A 211 -5.49 -17.04 -2.62
C ALA A 211 -4.07 -16.73 -2.12
N GLU A 212 -3.74 -15.45 -1.96
CA GLU A 212 -2.43 -15.00 -1.47
C GLU A 212 -2.12 -15.51 -0.05
N GLN A 213 -3.09 -15.45 0.86
CA GLN A 213 -2.94 -16.00 2.22
C GLN A 213 -2.71 -17.51 2.25
N ALA A 214 -3.22 -18.22 1.25
CA ALA A 214 -3.03 -19.67 1.11
C ALA A 214 -1.81 -20.07 0.26
N GLY A 215 -1.01 -19.08 -0.14
CA GLY A 215 0.15 -19.31 -1.00
C GLY A 215 -0.20 -19.78 -2.41
N ILE A 216 -1.34 -19.32 -2.95
CA ILE A 216 -1.76 -19.55 -4.34
C ILE A 216 -1.49 -18.28 -5.12
N GLU A 217 -0.62 -18.34 -6.11
CA GLU A 217 -0.31 -17.23 -6.98
C GLU A 217 -1.38 -17.07 -8.07
N LEU A 218 -2.11 -15.95 -8.03
CA LEU A 218 -3.02 -15.53 -9.09
C LEU A 218 -2.46 -14.29 -9.80
N PRO A 219 -2.62 -14.20 -11.13
CA PRO A 219 -2.26 -12.98 -11.84
C PRO A 219 -2.97 -11.77 -11.26
N SER A 220 -2.24 -10.72 -10.91
CA SER A 220 -2.83 -9.49 -10.38
C SER A 220 -1.97 -8.27 -10.74
N SER A 221 -2.60 -7.08 -10.83
CA SER A 221 -1.92 -5.82 -11.07
C SER A 221 -2.60 -4.68 -10.30
N CYS A 222 -3.62 -4.03 -10.85
CA CYS A 222 -4.23 -2.84 -10.26
C CYS A 222 -4.98 -3.09 -8.95
N ARG A 223 -5.40 -4.33 -8.65
CA ARG A 223 -6.22 -4.74 -7.49
C ARG A 223 -7.52 -3.96 -7.29
N GLY A 224 -7.89 -3.10 -8.23
CA GLY A 224 -9.09 -2.24 -8.20
C GLY A 224 -10.11 -2.55 -9.30
N GLY A 225 -10.00 -3.69 -9.98
CA GLY A 225 -10.99 -4.14 -10.96
C GLY A 225 -10.94 -3.43 -12.32
N SER A 226 -9.91 -2.63 -12.61
CA SER A 226 -9.85 -1.79 -13.82
C SER A 226 -8.91 -2.28 -14.92
N CYS A 227 -7.93 -3.17 -14.64
CA CYS A 227 -6.94 -3.61 -15.65
C CYS A 227 -7.24 -4.99 -16.26
N GLY A 228 -8.08 -5.81 -15.63
CA GLY A 228 -8.42 -7.15 -16.11
C GLY A 228 -7.36 -8.23 -15.90
N THR A 229 -6.16 -7.92 -15.37
CA THR A 229 -5.08 -8.90 -15.17
C THR A 229 -5.50 -10.07 -14.29
N CYS A 230 -6.38 -9.82 -13.32
CA CYS A 230 -6.86 -10.83 -12.36
C CYS A 230 -8.11 -11.61 -12.86
N LYS A 231 -8.43 -11.56 -14.16
CA LYS A 231 -9.54 -12.36 -14.72
C LYS A 231 -9.28 -13.85 -14.53
N GLN A 232 -10.25 -14.52 -13.94
CA GLN A 232 -10.28 -15.99 -13.82
C GLN A 232 -11.64 -16.52 -14.22
N LYS A 233 -11.69 -17.75 -14.67
CA LYS A 233 -12.94 -18.38 -15.06
C LYS A 233 -13.66 -18.95 -13.84
N LEU A 234 -14.91 -18.52 -13.63
CA LEU A 234 -15.81 -19.10 -12.66
C LEU A 234 -16.35 -20.41 -13.21
N VAL A 235 -16.10 -21.50 -12.50
CA VAL A 235 -16.60 -22.84 -12.85
C VAL A 235 -17.96 -23.10 -12.20
N GLN A 236 -18.12 -22.65 -10.94
CA GLN A 236 -19.35 -22.86 -10.17
C GLN A 236 -19.46 -21.81 -9.07
N GLY A 237 -20.71 -21.44 -8.73
CA GLY A 237 -21.03 -20.52 -7.63
C GLY A 237 -21.31 -19.11 -8.11
N GLU A 238 -21.33 -18.17 -7.18
CA GLU A 238 -21.66 -16.78 -7.41
C GLU A 238 -20.60 -15.87 -6.79
N VAL A 239 -20.25 -14.79 -7.49
CA VAL A 239 -19.30 -13.78 -7.03
C VAL A 239 -19.99 -12.42 -7.04
N LYS A 240 -19.96 -11.72 -5.91
CA LYS A 240 -20.46 -10.35 -5.80
C LYS A 240 -19.33 -9.33 -5.84
N TYR A 241 -19.68 -8.10 -6.21
CA TYR A 241 -18.79 -6.95 -6.25
C TYR A 241 -19.42 -5.80 -5.45
N ASP A 242 -18.61 -5.03 -4.73
CA ASP A 242 -19.07 -3.82 -4.01
C ASP A 242 -19.15 -2.58 -4.92
N GLY A 243 -18.88 -2.73 -6.23
CA GLY A 243 -18.92 -1.70 -7.26
C GLY A 243 -18.88 -2.30 -8.65
N GLU A 244 -18.99 -1.46 -9.67
CA GLU A 244 -18.94 -1.92 -11.07
C GLU A 244 -17.53 -2.41 -11.41
N PRO A 245 -17.34 -3.67 -11.84
CA PRO A 245 -16.05 -4.21 -12.26
C PRO A 245 -15.69 -3.73 -13.67
N ALA A 246 -15.07 -2.56 -13.76
CA ALA A 246 -14.82 -1.83 -15.02
C ALA A 246 -14.07 -2.64 -16.11
N ALA A 247 -13.25 -3.62 -15.72
CA ALA A 247 -12.52 -4.48 -16.66
C ALA A 247 -13.27 -5.77 -17.02
N LEU A 248 -14.57 -5.90 -16.70
CA LEU A 248 -15.39 -7.06 -16.99
C LEU A 248 -16.55 -6.63 -17.89
N ASP A 249 -16.39 -6.82 -19.17
CA ASP A 249 -17.42 -6.51 -20.15
C ASP A 249 -18.52 -7.60 -20.21
N ASP A 250 -19.58 -7.35 -20.98
CA ASP A 250 -20.71 -8.28 -21.12
C ASP A 250 -20.29 -9.62 -21.76
N SER A 251 -19.29 -9.61 -22.63
CA SER A 251 -18.74 -10.84 -23.23
C SER A 251 -18.00 -11.68 -22.20
N ASP A 252 -17.19 -11.05 -21.33
CA ASP A 252 -16.50 -11.71 -20.23
C ASP A 252 -17.50 -12.36 -19.26
N ARG A 253 -18.55 -11.59 -18.90
CA ARG A 253 -19.62 -12.08 -18.01
C ARG A 253 -20.36 -13.27 -18.61
N ALA A 254 -20.71 -13.19 -19.90
CA ALA A 254 -21.36 -14.27 -20.61
C ALA A 254 -20.49 -15.54 -20.71
N GLN A 255 -19.17 -15.38 -20.74
CA GLN A 255 -18.21 -16.48 -20.73
C GLN A 255 -17.86 -16.97 -19.31
N GLY A 256 -18.41 -16.35 -18.28
CA GLY A 256 -18.20 -16.73 -16.89
C GLY A 256 -16.86 -16.26 -16.30
N TYR A 257 -16.26 -15.19 -16.82
CA TYR A 257 -15.09 -14.58 -16.20
C TYR A 257 -15.47 -13.73 -15.00
N ILE A 258 -14.58 -13.73 -14.02
CA ILE A 258 -14.65 -12.91 -12.81
C ILE A 258 -13.34 -12.15 -12.59
N LEU A 259 -13.38 -11.06 -11.81
CA LEU A 259 -12.19 -10.35 -11.32
C LEU A 259 -11.91 -10.77 -9.88
N THR A 260 -10.87 -11.55 -9.65
CA THR A 260 -10.56 -12.10 -8.32
C THR A 260 -10.13 -11.04 -7.31
N CYS A 261 -9.57 -9.91 -7.77
CA CYS A 261 -9.04 -8.85 -6.87
C CYS A 261 -10.12 -8.05 -6.14
N ILE A 262 -11.34 -7.99 -6.68
CA ILE A 262 -12.49 -7.28 -6.05
C ILE A 262 -13.70 -8.19 -5.89
N GLY A 263 -13.65 -9.41 -6.44
CA GLY A 263 -14.72 -10.39 -6.35
C GLY A 263 -14.76 -11.08 -4.98
N GLN A 264 -15.93 -11.14 -4.37
CA GLN A 264 -16.19 -11.81 -3.10
C GLN A 264 -17.07 -13.04 -3.36
N ALA A 265 -16.67 -14.18 -2.80
CA ALA A 265 -17.45 -15.40 -2.93
C ALA A 265 -18.78 -15.30 -2.17
N VAL A 266 -19.87 -15.77 -2.78
CA VAL A 266 -21.17 -15.98 -2.13
C VAL A 266 -21.38 -17.49 -1.98
N GLY A 267 -21.30 -17.98 -0.74
CA GLY A 267 -21.28 -19.40 -0.47
C GLY A 267 -20.01 -20.10 -1.00
N ARG A 268 -20.18 -21.28 -1.60
CA ARG A 268 -19.06 -22.04 -2.20
C ARG A 268 -18.86 -21.67 -3.67
N VAL A 269 -17.67 -21.21 -3.99
CA VAL A 269 -17.27 -20.82 -5.35
C VAL A 269 -16.14 -21.72 -5.85
N VAL A 270 -16.16 -22.10 -7.12
CA VAL A 270 -15.09 -22.86 -7.79
C VAL A 270 -14.55 -22.03 -8.95
N ILE A 271 -13.25 -21.83 -9.00
CA ILE A 271 -12.57 -21.11 -10.09
C ILE A 271 -11.50 -21.99 -10.76
N ASP A 272 -11.26 -21.75 -12.04
CA ASP A 272 -10.26 -22.48 -12.84
C ASP A 272 -8.87 -21.85 -12.64
N ALA A 273 -8.30 -22.07 -11.45
CA ALA A 273 -6.98 -21.55 -11.09
C ALA A 273 -6.19 -22.55 -10.23
#